data_158588aadfbbcbb529cb2b20f6b64b13
#
_entry.id   158588aadfbbcbb529cb2b20f6b64b13
#
_cell.length_a   1.000
_cell.length_b   1.000
_cell.length_c   1.000
_cell.angle_alpha   90.00
_cell.angle_beta   90.00
_cell.angle_gamma   90.00
#
_symmetry.space_group_name_H-M   'P 1'
#
loop_
_entity.id
_entity.type
_entity.pdbx_description
1 polymer ?
#
loop_
_entity_poly.entity_id
_entity_poly.type
_entity_poly.pdbx_seq_one_letter_code
_entity_poly.pdbx_strand_id
1 'polypeptide(L)'
;MGVQTDVQVAFIADENAADPDRLVTAARPNTSATMAATTFVGGGARNVTVTTAGTSDNAKTCTITGTDVFGNAITEVITSTGSAEAVAGAKLFVTVSAVECSAQYAGNITVGSGSLCASAVAGGGRTRLKGYSIVSAGTAGLVDFYNGTPEDG
;
A
#
# COMPACT_ATOMS: atom_id res chain seq x y z
N MET A 1 -37.07 -19.94 11.30
CA MET A 1 -35.88 -20.14 10.46
C MET A 1 -35.44 -18.80 9.95
N GLY A 2 -34.37 -18.27 10.52
CA GLY A 2 -33.77 -17.01 10.02
C GLY A 2 -33.08 -17.30 8.70
N VAL A 3 -33.49 -16.61 7.65
CA VAL A 3 -32.74 -16.61 6.39
C VAL A 3 -31.42 -15.91 6.69
N GLN A 4 -30.32 -16.65 6.83
CA GLN A 4 -29.01 -16.07 6.78
C GLN A 4 -28.80 -15.54 5.35
N THR A 5 -28.78 -14.23 5.22
CA THR A 5 -28.35 -13.61 3.97
C THR A 5 -26.83 -13.71 3.91
N ASP A 6 -26.33 -14.64 3.11
CA ASP A 6 -24.89 -14.80 2.78
C ASP A 6 -24.35 -13.62 1.92
N VAL A 7 -24.88 -12.44 2.06
CA VAL A 7 -24.41 -11.26 1.35
C VAL A 7 -23.51 -10.46 2.29
N GLN A 8 -22.21 -10.54 2.07
CA GLN A 8 -21.27 -9.59 2.67
C GLN A 8 -21.20 -8.34 1.79
N VAL A 9 -21.44 -7.20 2.41
CA VAL A 9 -21.21 -5.90 1.78
C VAL A 9 -19.90 -5.36 2.34
N ALA A 10 -18.87 -5.30 1.51
CA ALA A 10 -17.66 -4.56 1.82
C ALA A 10 -17.83 -3.12 1.33
N PHE A 11 -17.76 -2.17 2.23
CA PHE A 11 -17.75 -0.76 1.90
C PHE A 11 -16.32 -0.25 2.05
N ILE A 12 -15.71 0.13 0.95
CA ILE A 12 -14.42 0.81 0.94
C ILE A 12 -14.73 2.30 1.01
N ALA A 13 -14.68 2.86 2.22
CA ALA A 13 -14.93 4.28 2.40
C ALA A 13 -13.73 5.06 1.89
N ASP A 14 -14.03 6.03 1.03
CA ASP A 14 -13.18 7.14 0.62
C ASP A 14 -11.68 6.80 0.55
N GLU A 15 -11.29 6.35 -0.61
CA GLU A 15 -9.90 6.23 -0.96
C GLU A 15 -9.29 7.63 -1.02
N ASN A 16 -8.88 8.13 0.13
CA ASN A 16 -8.14 9.36 0.23
C ASN A 16 -6.99 9.38 -0.78
N ALA A 17 -6.70 10.55 -1.29
CA ALA A 17 -5.53 10.80 -2.13
C ALA A 17 -4.29 10.14 -1.53
N ALA A 18 -3.36 9.74 -2.38
CA ALA A 18 -2.07 9.22 -1.93
C ALA A 18 -1.45 10.14 -0.87
N ASP A 19 -0.97 9.54 0.21
CA ASP A 19 -0.35 10.23 1.33
C ASP A 19 1.14 9.87 1.38
N PRO A 20 2.01 10.72 0.79
CA PRO A 20 3.40 10.35 0.51
C PRO A 20 4.30 10.24 1.75
N ASP A 21 3.84 10.66 2.90
CA ASP A 21 4.61 10.65 4.16
C ASP A 21 3.88 9.95 5.33
N ARG A 22 2.83 9.20 5.02
CA ARG A 22 2.00 8.52 6.00
C ARG A 22 2.77 7.59 6.92
N LEU A 23 3.68 6.79 6.37
CA LEU A 23 4.40 5.75 7.10
C LEU A 23 5.69 6.28 7.75
N VAL A 24 6.43 7.11 7.02
CA VAL A 24 7.66 7.75 7.49
C VAL A 24 7.65 9.21 7.08
N THR A 25 7.57 10.09 8.06
CA THR A 25 7.58 11.53 7.85
C THR A 25 9.01 12.07 7.83
N ALA A 26 9.45 12.55 6.67
CA ALA A 26 10.71 13.31 6.45
C ALA A 26 11.89 12.86 7.33
N ALA A 27 12.26 11.57 7.29
CA ALA A 27 13.35 10.99 8.06
C ALA A 27 14.59 10.75 7.20
N ARG A 28 15.76 10.68 7.86
CA ARG A 28 17.04 10.34 7.23
C ARG A 28 17.59 9.06 7.84
N PRO A 29 17.00 7.89 7.52
CA PRO A 29 17.39 6.63 8.14
C PRO A 29 18.76 6.15 7.66
N ASN A 30 19.44 5.41 8.52
CA ASN A 30 20.67 4.69 8.20
C ASN A 30 20.38 3.22 7.89
N THR A 31 19.57 2.58 8.73
CA THR A 31 19.17 1.17 8.58
C THR A 31 17.66 1.04 8.65
N SER A 32 17.05 1.41 9.76
CA SER A 32 15.60 1.35 9.96
C SER A 32 15.02 2.74 10.05
N ALA A 33 13.89 2.96 9.43
CA ALA A 33 13.15 4.19 9.56
C ALA A 33 12.21 4.13 10.78
N THR A 34 12.09 5.24 11.50
CA THR A 34 11.06 5.37 12.54
C THR A 34 9.70 5.54 11.89
N MET A 35 8.79 4.64 12.21
CA MET A 35 7.45 4.65 11.65
C MET A 35 6.56 5.71 12.32
N ALA A 36 5.93 6.54 11.55
CA ALA A 36 4.90 7.49 12.01
C ALA A 36 3.51 6.80 12.10
N ALA A 37 3.26 5.86 11.21
CA ALA A 37 2.08 5.00 11.23
C ALA A 37 2.42 3.64 10.62
N THR A 38 1.57 2.65 10.89
CA THR A 38 1.69 1.27 10.37
C THR A 38 0.52 0.87 9.48
N THR A 39 -0.43 1.76 9.27
CA THR A 39 -1.64 1.54 8.46
C THR A 39 -1.95 2.75 7.60
N PHE A 40 -2.70 2.54 6.55
CA PHE A 40 -3.16 3.60 5.68
C PHE A 40 -4.51 4.18 6.12
N VAL A 41 -4.80 5.40 5.71
CA VAL A 41 -6.10 6.02 5.95
C VAL A 41 -7.16 5.26 5.14
N GLY A 42 -8.33 5.03 5.73
CA GLY A 42 -9.41 4.26 5.12
C GLY A 42 -9.32 2.74 5.34
N GLY A 43 -8.18 2.21 5.84
CA GLY A 43 -8.04 0.80 6.23
C GLY A 43 -7.96 -0.20 5.07
N GLY A 44 -7.93 0.24 3.83
CA GLY A 44 -7.69 -0.59 2.64
C GLY A 44 -6.19 -0.88 2.43
N ALA A 45 -5.91 -1.90 1.62
CA ALA A 45 -4.54 -2.15 1.19
C ALA A 45 -4.11 -1.11 0.15
N ARG A 46 -2.86 -0.64 0.24
CA ARG A 46 -2.29 0.32 -0.69
C ARG A 46 -0.87 -0.06 -1.08
N ASN A 47 -0.47 0.32 -2.26
CA ASN A 47 0.94 0.28 -2.61
C ASN A 47 1.73 1.35 -1.85
N VAL A 48 3.00 1.06 -1.60
CA VAL A 48 3.91 1.98 -0.90
C VAL A 48 4.70 2.80 -1.89
N THR A 49 4.94 4.06 -1.55
CA THR A 49 5.82 4.96 -2.29
C THR A 49 6.99 5.39 -1.43
N VAL A 50 8.17 5.51 -2.05
CA VAL A 50 9.38 6.07 -1.43
C VAL A 50 9.79 7.30 -2.21
N THR A 51 9.90 8.44 -1.55
CA THR A 51 10.35 9.70 -2.14
C THR A 51 11.64 10.15 -1.48
N THR A 52 12.66 10.46 -2.26
CA THR A 52 13.93 11.00 -1.79
C THR A 52 14.02 12.50 -1.99
N ALA A 53 14.75 13.21 -1.12
CA ALA A 53 14.87 14.67 -1.23
C ALA A 53 15.82 15.14 -2.34
N GLY A 54 16.65 14.26 -2.90
CA GLY A 54 17.64 14.69 -3.88
C GLY A 54 18.34 13.55 -4.62
N THR A 55 19.32 13.94 -5.45
CA THR A 55 19.97 13.07 -6.43
C THR A 55 21.05 12.15 -5.86
N SER A 56 21.49 12.37 -4.63
CA SER A 56 22.57 11.58 -4.00
C SER A 56 22.15 10.22 -3.49
N ASP A 57 20.86 9.89 -3.59
CA ASP A 57 20.27 8.66 -3.05
C ASP A 57 19.87 7.66 -4.15
N ASN A 58 20.48 7.77 -5.31
CA ASN A 58 20.26 6.84 -6.42
C ASN A 58 20.70 5.41 -6.04
N ALA A 59 19.93 4.44 -6.49
CA ALA A 59 20.13 3.00 -6.29
C ALA A 59 20.15 2.53 -4.82
N LYS A 60 19.79 3.38 -3.84
CA LYS A 60 19.51 2.93 -2.48
C LYS A 60 18.15 2.27 -2.42
N THR A 61 18.01 1.27 -1.58
CA THR A 61 16.76 0.51 -1.47
C THR A 61 16.11 0.69 -0.12
N CYS A 62 14.80 0.68 -0.11
CA CYS A 62 13.96 0.49 1.07
C CYS A 62 13.25 -0.85 0.96
N THR A 63 13.47 -1.72 1.95
CA THR A 63 12.74 -2.96 2.12
C THR A 63 11.53 -2.69 2.99
N ILE A 64 10.35 -2.87 2.44
CA ILE A 64 9.07 -2.69 3.10
C ILE A 64 8.56 -4.05 3.54
N THR A 65 8.26 -4.21 4.82
CA THR A 65 7.70 -5.46 5.38
C THR A 65 6.34 -5.19 5.99
N GLY A 66 5.38 -6.07 5.74
CA GLY A 66 4.02 -5.89 6.24
C GLY A 66 3.11 -7.06 5.93
N THR A 67 1.82 -6.81 5.83
CA THR A 67 0.81 -7.83 5.52
C THR A 67 -0.08 -7.39 4.37
N ASP A 68 -0.52 -8.37 3.57
CA ASP A 68 -1.52 -8.19 2.50
C ASP A 68 -2.96 -8.14 3.04
N VAL A 69 -3.94 -8.09 2.12
CA VAL A 69 -5.38 -8.09 2.43
C VAL A 69 -5.89 -9.38 3.10
N PHE A 70 -5.13 -10.47 3.02
CA PHE A 70 -5.46 -11.76 3.63
C PHE A 70 -4.72 -12.00 4.95
N GLY A 71 -3.86 -11.04 5.36
CA GLY A 71 -3.04 -11.15 6.57
C GLY A 71 -1.74 -11.94 6.37
N ASN A 72 -1.38 -12.30 5.14
CA ASN A 72 -0.11 -12.96 4.87
C ASN A 72 1.03 -11.95 4.96
N ALA A 73 2.18 -12.40 5.46
CA ALA A 73 3.37 -11.56 5.48
C ALA A 73 3.92 -11.39 4.06
N ILE A 74 4.14 -10.14 3.67
CA ILE A 74 4.72 -9.77 2.38
C ILE A 74 5.87 -8.79 2.57
N THR A 75 6.80 -8.81 1.63
CA THR A 75 7.96 -7.91 1.60
C THR A 75 8.18 -7.40 0.19
N GLU A 76 8.53 -6.13 0.05
CA GLU A 76 8.86 -5.51 -1.21
C GLU A 76 10.11 -4.65 -1.08
N VAL A 77 10.93 -4.65 -2.12
CA VAL A 77 12.12 -3.78 -2.21
C VAL A 77 11.87 -2.69 -3.23
N ILE A 78 11.89 -1.45 -2.78
CA ILE A 78 11.73 -0.27 -3.62
C ILE A 78 13.10 0.40 -3.78
N THR A 79 13.56 0.55 -5.01
CA THR A 79 14.84 1.18 -5.33
C THR A 79 14.64 2.65 -5.69
N SER A 80 15.28 3.54 -4.98
CA SER A 80 15.21 4.98 -5.25
C SER A 80 15.95 5.36 -6.54
N THR A 81 15.40 6.30 -7.28
CA THR A 81 16.00 6.84 -8.51
C THR A 81 16.95 8.00 -8.24
N GLY A 82 17.02 8.49 -6.99
CA GLY A 82 17.81 9.66 -6.64
C GLY A 82 17.26 10.97 -7.19
N SER A 83 16.02 10.98 -7.67
CA SER A 83 15.27 12.19 -7.99
C SER A 83 14.27 12.50 -6.89
N ALA A 84 13.81 13.73 -6.77
CA ALA A 84 12.76 14.11 -5.82
C ALA A 84 11.36 13.56 -6.20
N GLU A 85 11.33 12.49 -6.98
CA GLU A 85 10.12 11.83 -7.43
C GLU A 85 9.82 10.61 -6.57
N ALA A 86 8.53 10.33 -6.40
CA ALA A 86 8.07 9.15 -5.70
C ALA A 86 8.25 7.91 -6.57
N VAL A 87 8.94 6.91 -6.05
CA VAL A 87 9.01 5.57 -6.67
C VAL A 87 7.95 4.70 -6.01
N ALA A 88 7.04 4.17 -6.80
CA ALA A 88 5.93 3.35 -6.34
C ALA A 88 6.29 1.87 -6.40
N GLY A 89 5.97 1.15 -5.33
CA GLY A 89 5.95 -0.30 -5.31
C GLY A 89 4.70 -0.87 -6.00
N ALA A 90 4.72 -2.16 -6.29
CA ALA A 90 3.62 -2.89 -6.94
C ALA A 90 2.74 -3.63 -5.92
N LYS A 91 3.32 -4.08 -4.79
CA LYS A 91 2.60 -4.86 -3.78
C LYS A 91 1.67 -3.98 -2.95
N LEU A 92 0.54 -4.58 -2.55
CA LEU A 92 -0.50 -3.90 -1.78
C LEU A 92 -0.47 -4.36 -0.32
N PHE A 93 -0.17 -3.43 0.57
CA PHE A 93 -0.05 -3.66 2.01
C PHE A 93 -1.30 -3.13 2.73
N VAL A 94 -1.84 -3.91 3.66
CA VAL A 94 -2.81 -3.42 4.67
C VAL A 94 -2.08 -2.82 5.86
N THR A 95 -1.01 -3.49 6.29
CA THR A 95 -0.14 -2.98 7.35
C THR A 95 1.29 -2.97 6.87
N VAL A 96 2.07 -2.00 7.34
CA VAL A 96 3.52 -1.97 7.18
C VAL A 96 4.13 -1.99 8.56
N SER A 97 4.92 -3.01 8.86
CA SER A 97 5.56 -3.19 10.18
C SER A 97 6.97 -2.66 10.24
N ALA A 98 7.67 -2.58 9.10
CA ALA A 98 9.04 -2.08 9.03
C ALA A 98 9.36 -1.46 7.67
N VAL A 99 10.23 -0.47 7.69
CA VAL A 99 10.91 0.11 6.52
C VAL A 99 12.40 0.08 6.81
N GLU A 100 13.14 -0.76 6.09
CA GLU A 100 14.58 -0.94 6.26
C GLU A 100 15.34 -0.41 5.05
N CYS A 101 16.41 0.32 5.28
CA CYS A 101 17.20 0.97 4.26
C CYS A 101 18.53 0.24 4.06
N SER A 102 18.97 0.12 2.81
CA SER A 102 20.24 -0.54 2.45
C SER A 102 21.47 0.24 2.91
N ALA A 103 21.35 1.55 3.07
CA ALA A 103 22.42 2.44 3.50
C ALA A 103 21.85 3.77 4.03
N GLN A 104 22.71 4.56 4.68
CA GLN A 104 22.38 5.93 5.07
C GLN A 104 21.95 6.77 3.86
N TYR A 105 20.77 7.36 3.91
CA TYR A 105 20.34 8.35 2.93
C TYR A 105 21.08 9.68 3.11
N ALA A 106 21.42 10.34 2.02
CA ALA A 106 22.07 11.65 2.04
C ALA A 106 21.10 12.76 2.42
N GLY A 107 19.85 12.65 1.97
CA GLY A 107 18.75 13.54 2.31
C GLY A 107 17.63 12.87 3.08
N ASN A 108 16.59 13.62 3.39
CA ASN A 108 15.38 13.05 3.96
C ASN A 108 14.64 12.21 2.92
N ILE A 109 14.02 11.15 3.40
CA ILE A 109 13.04 10.38 2.62
C ILE A 109 11.67 10.51 3.28
N THR A 110 10.64 10.36 2.50
CA THR A 110 9.29 10.08 2.97
C THR A 110 8.84 8.73 2.42
N VAL A 111 8.05 8.01 3.22
CA VAL A 111 7.44 6.74 2.81
C VAL A 111 5.96 6.82 3.12
N GLY A 112 5.15 6.52 2.14
CA GLY A 112 3.71 6.64 2.29
C GLY A 112 2.92 5.78 1.32
N SER A 113 1.68 6.14 1.07
CA SER A 113 0.79 5.43 0.17
C SER A 113 0.85 5.98 -1.25
N GLY A 114 0.80 5.07 -2.22
CA GLY A 114 0.52 5.40 -3.62
C GLY A 114 -0.97 5.41 -3.95
N SER A 115 -1.27 5.43 -5.24
CA SER A 115 -2.64 5.53 -5.76
C SER A 115 -3.32 4.17 -5.98
N LEU A 116 -2.57 3.06 -5.95
CA LEU A 116 -3.16 1.74 -6.10
C LEU A 116 -3.76 1.29 -4.77
N CYS A 117 -4.95 0.71 -4.82
CA CYS A 117 -5.64 0.20 -3.65
C CYS A 117 -6.33 -1.13 -3.94
N ALA A 118 -6.50 -1.93 -2.90
CA ALA A 118 -7.29 -3.15 -2.95
C ALA A 118 -8.06 -3.39 -1.65
N SER A 119 -9.15 -4.11 -1.78
CA SER A 119 -9.89 -4.67 -0.67
C SER A 119 -10.23 -6.11 -0.96
N ALA A 120 -10.16 -6.96 0.06
CA ALA A 120 -10.60 -8.33 -0.04
C ALA A 120 -11.93 -8.54 0.66
N VAL A 121 -12.80 -9.30 0.04
CA VAL A 121 -13.95 -9.89 0.72
C VAL A 121 -13.46 -11.16 1.39
N ALA A 122 -13.17 -11.07 2.69
CA ALA A 122 -12.72 -12.20 3.47
C ALA A 122 -13.87 -13.22 3.66
N GLY A 123 -13.81 -14.30 2.93
CA GLY A 123 -14.70 -15.42 3.12
C GLY A 123 -13.94 -16.70 2.80
N GLY A 124 -13.73 -17.58 3.77
CA GLY A 124 -12.99 -18.83 3.62
C GLY A 124 -13.63 -19.86 2.67
N GLY A 125 -14.31 -19.44 1.63
CA GLY A 125 -15.00 -20.30 0.68
C GLY A 125 -15.21 -19.64 -0.69
N ARG A 126 -15.85 -20.37 -1.60
CA ARG A 126 -16.19 -19.84 -2.92
C ARG A 126 -17.10 -18.62 -2.79
N THR A 127 -16.62 -17.48 -3.26
CA THR A 127 -17.36 -16.22 -3.25
C THR A 127 -17.92 -15.94 -4.64
N ARG A 128 -19.18 -15.52 -4.71
CA ARG A 128 -19.81 -15.06 -5.93
C ARG A 128 -20.05 -13.57 -5.84
N LEU A 129 -19.42 -12.80 -6.70
CA LEU A 129 -19.71 -11.39 -6.86
C LEU A 129 -21.15 -11.22 -7.40
N LYS A 130 -22.03 -10.61 -6.63
CA LYS A 130 -23.43 -10.36 -6.97
C LYS A 130 -23.62 -9.00 -7.65
N GLY A 131 -22.72 -8.08 -7.38
CA GLY A 131 -22.74 -6.74 -7.94
C GLY A 131 -21.68 -5.85 -7.32
N TYR A 132 -21.43 -4.73 -7.94
CA TYR A 132 -20.55 -3.70 -7.44
C TYR A 132 -21.13 -2.32 -7.81
N SER A 133 -20.80 -1.34 -7.01
CA SER A 133 -21.05 0.06 -7.30
C SER A 133 -19.77 0.84 -7.08
N ILE A 134 -19.36 1.59 -8.09
CA ILE A 134 -18.16 2.43 -8.02
C ILE A 134 -18.61 3.86 -8.21
N VAL A 135 -18.24 4.70 -7.24
CA VAL A 135 -18.42 6.14 -7.33
C VAL A 135 -17.03 6.76 -7.44
N SER A 136 -16.75 7.40 -8.57
CA SER A 136 -15.51 8.14 -8.79
C SER A 136 -15.80 9.63 -8.73
N ALA A 137 -15.05 10.35 -7.90
CA ALA A 137 -15.17 11.82 -7.78
C ALA A 137 -14.27 12.58 -8.77
N GLY A 138 -13.55 11.89 -9.65
CA GLY A 138 -12.56 12.53 -10.50
C GLY A 138 -12.14 11.68 -11.70
N THR A 139 -10.85 11.51 -11.89
CA THR A 139 -10.29 10.76 -13.02
C THR A 139 -10.66 9.28 -12.93
N ALA A 140 -11.13 8.73 -14.03
CA ALA A 140 -11.43 7.31 -14.11
C ALA A 140 -10.16 6.48 -13.92
N GLY A 141 -10.22 5.49 -13.03
CA GLY A 141 -9.17 4.52 -12.77
C GLY A 141 -9.54 3.14 -13.29
N LEU A 142 -8.56 2.24 -13.32
CA LEU A 142 -8.77 0.83 -13.61
C LEU A 142 -9.29 0.12 -12.36
N VAL A 143 -10.26 -0.78 -12.54
CA VAL A 143 -10.76 -1.67 -11.48
C VAL A 143 -10.62 -3.10 -11.97
N ASP A 144 -9.80 -3.87 -11.28
CA ASP A 144 -9.54 -5.27 -11.58
C ASP A 144 -10.13 -6.17 -10.50
N PHE A 145 -10.66 -7.31 -10.93
CA PHE A 145 -11.15 -8.35 -10.05
C PHE A 145 -10.21 -9.54 -10.09
N TYR A 146 -9.65 -9.90 -8.93
CA TYR A 146 -8.73 -11.01 -8.79
C TYR A 146 -9.39 -12.20 -8.10
N ASN A 147 -9.01 -13.40 -8.53
CA ASN A 147 -9.33 -14.64 -7.83
C ASN A 147 -8.10 -15.12 -7.04
N GLY A 148 -7.69 -14.32 -6.08
CA GLY A 148 -6.46 -14.51 -5.32
C GLY A 148 -5.92 -13.20 -4.79
N THR A 149 -4.61 -13.16 -4.53
CA THR A 149 -3.93 -11.90 -4.21
C THR A 149 -3.66 -11.10 -5.50
N PRO A 150 -3.61 -9.77 -5.45
CA PRO A 150 -3.26 -8.94 -6.59
C PRO A 150 -1.87 -9.22 -7.19
N GLU A 151 -1.00 -9.86 -6.42
CA GLU A 151 0.35 -10.23 -6.85
C GLU A 151 0.42 -11.53 -7.66
N ASP A 152 -0.70 -12.27 -7.73
CA ASP A 152 -0.78 -13.57 -8.44
C ASP A 152 -1.21 -13.42 -9.91
N GLY A 153 -1.38 -12.18 -10.39
CA GLY A 153 -1.85 -11.86 -11.75
C GLY A 153 -0.76 -11.49 -12.74
#